data_3e73c150b0186b9d5eea164267ab4869
#
_entry.id   3e73c150b0186b9d5eea164267ab4869
#
_cell.length_a   1.000
_cell.length_b   1.000
_cell.length_c   1.000
_cell.angle_alpha   90.00
_cell.angle_beta   90.00
_cell.angle_gamma   90.00
#
_symmetry.space_group_name_H-M   'P 1'
#
loop_
_entity.id
_entity.type
_entity.pdbx_description
1 polymer ?
#
loop_
_entity_poly.entity_id
_entity_poly.type
_entity_poly.pdbx_seq_one_letter_code
_entity_poly.pdbx_strand_id
1 'polypeptide(L)'
;MATTTMTQGVSKVPEYFDIDNGLTVTSGGLTITAGGATVTAGTVTLGGSFVRDVVTLTADATISQSAHAGRILLMGEVGGDASATFTLPAATGSGDEYKFIVSVVNTSNYVIQVTGDDTIDGSVVVTNDSTDGGTASLISWPTVAATDTITLDGTTTGGVNIGDYVLLTDIATNQYTVSGLLNASGTEATPFSAAVS
;
A
#
# COMPACT_ATOMS: atom_id res chain seq x y z
N MET A 1 -32.63 19.74 -26.58
CA MET A 1 -31.42 19.52 -25.77
C MET A 1 -30.98 20.90 -25.31
N ALA A 2 -31.00 21.15 -24.00
CA ALA A 2 -30.44 22.38 -23.47
C ALA A 2 -28.92 22.16 -23.28
N THR A 3 -28.12 22.91 -24.03
CA THR A 3 -26.66 22.90 -23.88
C THR A 3 -26.33 24.05 -22.91
N THR A 4 -25.88 23.71 -21.70
CA THR A 4 -25.35 24.71 -20.77
C THR A 4 -23.91 25.00 -21.17
N THR A 5 -23.68 26.15 -21.81
CA THR A 5 -22.32 26.60 -22.14
C THR A 5 -21.81 27.43 -20.94
N MET A 6 -20.82 26.91 -20.24
CA MET A 6 -20.09 27.70 -19.25
C MET A 6 -19.06 28.56 -19.95
N THR A 7 -19.27 29.87 -19.99
CA THR A 7 -18.36 30.84 -20.59
C THR A 7 -17.23 31.17 -19.63
N GLN A 8 -16.04 31.41 -20.15
CA GLN A 8 -14.84 31.82 -19.43
C GLN A 8 -15.13 32.96 -18.45
N GLY A 9 -14.89 32.75 -17.14
CA GLY A 9 -15.03 33.76 -16.11
C GLY A 9 -16.03 33.46 -14.99
N VAL A 10 -16.66 32.31 -14.92
CA VAL A 10 -17.48 31.94 -13.77
C VAL A 10 -16.58 31.68 -12.56
N SER A 11 -16.39 32.69 -11.72
CA SER A 11 -15.50 32.58 -10.55
C SER A 11 -16.15 31.90 -9.34
N LYS A 12 -17.46 31.68 -9.34
CA LYS A 12 -18.20 30.93 -8.30
C LYS A 12 -19.44 30.27 -8.91
N VAL A 13 -19.42 28.95 -8.90
CA VAL A 13 -20.62 28.13 -9.08
C VAL A 13 -21.23 27.93 -7.68
N PRO A 14 -22.59 27.90 -7.54
CA PRO A 14 -23.23 27.54 -6.27
C PRO A 14 -22.66 26.23 -5.71
N GLU A 15 -22.85 26.01 -4.42
CA GLU A 15 -22.31 24.83 -3.68
C GLU A 15 -22.66 23.48 -4.31
N TYR A 16 -23.55 23.44 -5.29
CA TYR A 16 -24.03 22.25 -5.97
C TYR A 16 -24.22 22.52 -7.46
N PHE A 17 -23.60 21.68 -8.31
CA PHE A 17 -23.76 21.70 -9.75
C PHE A 17 -24.23 20.32 -10.24
N ASP A 18 -25.50 20.21 -10.61
CA ASP A 18 -26.12 19.00 -11.09
C ASP A 18 -26.18 18.97 -12.61
N ILE A 19 -25.81 17.82 -13.21
CA ILE A 19 -25.82 17.60 -14.66
C ILE A 19 -26.61 16.33 -14.95
N ASP A 20 -27.89 16.46 -15.21
CA ASP A 20 -28.83 15.35 -15.43
C ASP A 20 -28.45 14.41 -16.57
N ASN A 21 -27.72 14.87 -17.58
CA ASN A 21 -27.44 14.15 -18.82
C ASN A 21 -25.93 13.91 -19.09
N GLY A 22 -25.10 14.04 -18.07
CA GLY A 22 -23.67 13.80 -18.15
C GLY A 22 -22.83 15.01 -18.59
N LEU A 23 -21.57 15.00 -18.21
CA LEU A 23 -20.54 15.99 -18.54
C LEU A 23 -19.62 15.44 -19.60
N THR A 24 -19.48 16.14 -20.73
CA THR A 24 -18.46 15.85 -21.74
C THR A 24 -17.43 16.97 -21.77
N VAL A 25 -16.16 16.63 -21.46
CA VAL A 25 -15.02 17.53 -21.59
C VAL A 25 -14.23 17.15 -22.83
N THR A 26 -14.37 17.96 -23.89
CA THR A 26 -13.78 17.64 -25.21
C THR A 26 -12.31 18.02 -25.35
N SER A 27 -11.85 18.97 -24.53
CA SER A 27 -10.45 19.39 -24.50
C SER A 27 -10.11 20.06 -23.16
N GLY A 28 -8.83 20.07 -22.79
CA GLY A 28 -8.35 20.73 -21.56
C GLY A 28 -8.43 19.88 -20.29
N GLY A 29 -9.12 18.74 -20.33
CA GLY A 29 -9.24 17.84 -19.19
C GLY A 29 -10.14 18.36 -18.05
N LEU A 30 -10.36 17.52 -17.05
CA LEU A 30 -11.05 17.82 -15.79
C LEU A 30 -10.03 17.81 -14.67
N THR A 31 -9.89 18.94 -13.95
CA THR A 31 -9.04 19.04 -12.78
C THR A 31 -9.90 19.13 -11.53
N ILE A 32 -9.71 18.21 -10.58
CA ILE A 32 -10.36 18.21 -9.27
C ILE A 32 -9.28 18.54 -8.24
N THR A 33 -9.32 19.74 -7.68
CA THR A 33 -8.26 20.24 -6.77
C THR A 33 -8.44 19.79 -5.32
N ALA A 34 -9.65 19.41 -4.94
CA ALA A 34 -9.96 18.94 -3.59
C ALA A 34 -11.24 18.07 -3.60
N GLY A 35 -11.40 17.21 -2.61
CA GLY A 35 -12.61 16.41 -2.40
C GLY A 35 -12.70 15.13 -3.23
N GLY A 36 -11.83 14.94 -4.21
CA GLY A 36 -11.83 13.74 -5.05
C GLY A 36 -13.02 13.61 -6.00
N ALA A 37 -13.11 12.49 -6.70
CA ALA A 37 -14.22 12.12 -7.58
C ALA A 37 -14.81 10.78 -7.11
N THR A 38 -16.13 10.74 -6.92
CA THR A 38 -16.84 9.51 -6.56
C THR A 38 -17.72 9.07 -7.71
N VAL A 39 -17.57 7.82 -8.14
CA VAL A 39 -18.45 7.17 -9.12
C VAL A 39 -19.30 6.15 -8.37
N THR A 40 -20.58 6.47 -8.16
CA THR A 40 -21.49 5.64 -7.36
C THR A 40 -22.06 4.45 -8.14
N ALA A 41 -22.07 4.53 -9.47
CA ALA A 41 -22.54 3.44 -10.35
C ALA A 41 -21.89 3.57 -11.72
N GLY A 42 -21.77 2.45 -12.43
CA GLY A 42 -21.18 2.38 -13.76
C GLY A 42 -19.69 2.03 -13.72
N THR A 43 -18.99 2.31 -14.82
CA THR A 43 -17.59 1.95 -15.02
C THR A 43 -16.75 3.20 -15.23
N VAL A 44 -15.56 3.26 -14.60
CA VAL A 44 -14.52 4.23 -14.93
C VAL A 44 -13.60 3.63 -15.97
N THR A 45 -13.60 4.20 -17.19
CA THR A 45 -12.68 3.80 -18.26
C THR A 45 -11.60 4.86 -18.40
N LEU A 46 -10.35 4.47 -18.16
CA LEU A 46 -9.19 5.32 -18.32
C LEU A 46 -8.48 4.96 -19.63
N GLY A 47 -8.56 5.84 -20.63
CA GLY A 47 -7.87 5.68 -21.92
C GLY A 47 -6.38 6.07 -21.87
N GLY A 48 -5.90 6.54 -20.75
CA GLY A 48 -4.52 6.97 -20.51
C GLY A 48 -3.88 6.26 -19.32
N SER A 49 -2.71 6.72 -18.91
CA SER A 49 -1.99 6.19 -17.77
C SER A 49 -2.66 6.59 -16.46
N PHE A 50 -2.74 5.65 -15.52
CA PHE A 50 -3.03 5.92 -14.12
C PHE A 50 -1.70 6.05 -13.36
N VAL A 51 -1.43 7.23 -12.82
CA VAL A 51 -0.21 7.50 -12.04
C VAL A 51 -0.55 7.43 -10.56
N ARG A 52 0.19 6.62 -9.81
CA ARG A 52 0.09 6.55 -8.35
C ARG A 52 1.12 7.48 -7.73
N ASP A 53 0.74 8.19 -6.69
CA ASP A 53 1.69 8.94 -5.88
C ASP A 53 2.65 8.01 -5.14
N VAL A 54 3.83 8.54 -4.84
CA VAL A 54 4.87 7.87 -4.08
C VAL A 54 5.04 8.58 -2.73
N VAL A 55 5.00 7.81 -1.66
CA VAL A 55 5.23 8.29 -0.28
C VAL A 55 6.45 7.59 0.28
N THR A 56 7.44 8.33 0.75
CA THR A 56 8.64 7.75 1.37
C THR A 56 8.49 7.76 2.89
N LEU A 57 8.72 6.60 3.50
CA LEU A 57 8.64 6.34 4.92
C LEU A 57 10.06 6.12 5.47
N THR A 58 10.54 7.01 6.32
CA THR A 58 11.90 6.99 6.91
C THR A 58 11.91 6.99 8.43
N ALA A 59 10.76 6.87 9.06
CA ALA A 59 10.55 6.79 10.50
C ALA A 59 9.23 6.10 10.78
N ASP A 60 8.91 5.84 12.04
CA ASP A 60 7.60 5.35 12.46
C ASP A 60 6.47 6.17 11.84
N ALA A 61 5.46 5.48 11.34
CA ALA A 61 4.34 6.13 10.68
C ALA A 61 3.00 5.43 10.97
N THR A 62 2.00 6.23 11.31
CA THR A 62 0.61 5.77 11.27
C THR A 62 0.10 5.89 9.83
N ILE A 63 -0.16 4.76 9.22
CA ILE A 63 -0.71 4.68 7.88
C ILE A 63 -2.18 5.06 7.93
N SER A 64 -2.64 5.84 6.96
CA SER A 64 -4.04 6.25 6.85
C SER A 64 -4.56 6.02 5.44
N GLN A 65 -5.85 5.78 5.31
CA GLN A 65 -6.51 5.60 4.02
C GLN A 65 -6.27 6.80 3.11
N SER A 66 -6.55 8.01 3.58
CA SER A 66 -6.50 9.22 2.75
C SER A 66 -5.11 9.60 2.24
N ALA A 67 -4.05 9.28 3.00
CA ALA A 67 -2.68 9.66 2.65
C ALA A 67 -1.86 8.53 2.02
N HIS A 68 -2.29 7.27 2.16
CA HIS A 68 -1.43 6.14 1.83
C HIS A 68 -2.10 5.07 0.95
N ALA A 69 -3.44 4.90 1.02
CA ALA A 69 -4.14 3.89 0.24
C ALA A 69 -4.00 4.12 -1.27
N GLY A 70 -3.75 3.06 -2.02
CA GLY A 70 -3.57 3.08 -3.46
C GLY A 70 -2.27 3.73 -3.94
N ARG A 71 -1.40 4.18 -3.04
CA ARG A 71 -0.09 4.78 -3.34
C ARG A 71 1.04 3.74 -3.27
N ILE A 72 2.23 4.14 -3.71
CA ILE A 72 3.46 3.38 -3.51
C ILE A 72 4.13 3.89 -2.24
N LEU A 73 4.29 3.02 -1.25
CA LEU A 73 4.93 3.35 0.03
C LEU A 73 6.38 2.85 -0.01
N LEU A 74 7.33 3.76 -0.14
CA LEU A 74 8.74 3.43 -0.17
C LEU A 74 9.28 3.38 1.27
N MET A 75 9.78 2.24 1.68
CA MET A 75 10.54 2.10 2.91
C MET A 75 11.98 2.54 2.65
N GLY A 76 12.32 3.73 3.17
CA GLY A 76 13.65 4.32 3.07
C GLY A 76 14.51 4.02 4.30
N GLU A 77 15.78 4.45 4.27
CA GLU A 77 16.67 4.29 5.42
C GLU A 77 16.12 5.04 6.65
N VAL A 78 16.13 4.36 7.78
CA VAL A 78 15.64 4.90 9.05
C VAL A 78 16.82 5.48 9.81
N GLY A 79 17.17 6.71 9.52
CA GLY A 79 18.38 7.41 9.92
C GLY A 79 18.85 7.23 11.37
N GLY A 80 19.60 6.16 11.63
CA GLY A 80 20.21 5.83 12.92
C GLY A 80 19.31 5.03 13.87
N ASP A 81 18.07 4.76 13.53
CA ASP A 81 17.18 3.94 14.35
C ASP A 81 17.27 2.47 13.93
N ALA A 82 17.17 1.57 14.91
CA ALA A 82 17.23 0.13 14.66
C ALA A 82 15.95 -0.44 14.02
N SER A 83 14.86 0.31 13.98
CA SER A 83 13.60 -0.12 13.37
C SER A 83 12.67 1.06 13.05
N ALA A 84 11.78 0.85 12.06
CA ALA A 84 10.63 1.70 11.83
C ALA A 84 9.35 0.87 11.82
N THR A 85 8.32 1.37 12.50
CA THR A 85 7.02 0.72 12.61
C THR A 85 5.98 1.47 11.79
N PHE A 86 5.33 0.75 10.87
CA PHE A 86 4.24 1.25 10.02
C PHE A 86 2.93 0.61 10.48
N THR A 87 2.11 1.37 11.20
CA THR A 87 0.85 0.86 11.75
C THR A 87 -0.29 1.14 10.77
N LEU A 88 -0.92 0.09 10.27
CA LEU A 88 -2.06 0.17 9.35
C LEU A 88 -3.32 0.69 10.05
N PRO A 89 -4.25 1.32 9.32
CA PRO A 89 -5.58 1.64 9.85
C PRO A 89 -6.35 0.36 10.17
N ALA A 90 -7.46 0.49 10.92
CA ALA A 90 -8.35 -0.64 11.17
C ALA A 90 -8.95 -1.17 9.86
N ALA A 91 -8.98 -2.51 9.71
CA ALA A 91 -9.56 -3.17 8.55
C ALA A 91 -11.09 -3.08 8.57
N THR A 92 -11.67 -2.65 7.45
CA THR A 92 -13.11 -2.41 7.29
C THR A 92 -13.74 -3.13 6.11
N GLY A 93 -12.92 -3.75 5.26
CA GLY A 93 -13.35 -4.34 3.99
C GLY A 93 -13.47 -3.30 2.88
N SER A 94 -12.69 -2.21 2.93
CA SER A 94 -12.74 -1.12 1.95
C SER A 94 -12.18 -1.50 0.58
N GLY A 95 -11.36 -2.55 0.49
CA GLY A 95 -10.58 -2.89 -0.70
C GLY A 95 -9.34 -2.03 -0.89
N ASP A 96 -8.96 -1.23 0.10
CA ASP A 96 -7.77 -0.41 0.05
C ASP A 96 -6.49 -1.25 -0.02
N GLU A 97 -5.57 -0.83 -0.88
CA GLU A 97 -4.28 -1.46 -1.07
C GLU A 97 -3.15 -0.61 -0.49
N TYR A 98 -2.25 -1.25 0.24
CA TYR A 98 -1.04 -0.65 0.81
C TYR A 98 0.17 -1.44 0.32
N LYS A 99 0.91 -0.86 -0.64
CA LYS A 99 2.09 -1.51 -1.22
C LYS A 99 3.36 -0.90 -0.67
N PHE A 100 4.05 -1.64 0.20
CA PHE A 100 5.35 -1.27 0.76
C PHE A 100 6.46 -1.85 -0.11
N ILE A 101 7.43 -1.02 -0.49
CA ILE A 101 8.58 -1.41 -1.32
C ILE A 101 9.87 -0.95 -0.63
N VAL A 102 10.82 -1.83 -0.49
CA VAL A 102 12.18 -1.50 -0.03
C VAL A 102 12.85 -0.62 -1.09
N SER A 103 13.22 0.60 -0.74
CA SER A 103 13.78 1.58 -1.67
C SER A 103 15.28 1.83 -1.50
N VAL A 104 15.87 1.31 -0.42
CA VAL A 104 17.31 1.34 -0.13
C VAL A 104 17.75 -0.03 0.35
N VAL A 105 19.04 -0.33 0.32
CA VAL A 105 19.57 -1.53 0.98
C VAL A 105 19.23 -1.44 2.46
N ASN A 106 18.44 -2.40 2.94
CA ASN A 106 17.91 -2.35 4.29
C ASN A 106 18.99 -2.75 5.30
N THR A 107 19.32 -1.83 6.21
CA THR A 107 20.19 -2.07 7.37
C THR A 107 19.45 -1.96 8.70
N SER A 108 18.13 -1.73 8.63
CA SER A 108 17.22 -1.52 9.76
C SER A 108 16.07 -2.53 9.69
N ASN A 109 15.32 -2.68 10.77
CA ASN A 109 14.10 -3.47 10.75
C ASN A 109 12.91 -2.60 10.29
N TYR A 110 12.15 -3.10 9.31
CA TYR A 110 10.82 -2.56 9.01
C TYR A 110 9.76 -3.45 9.63
N VAL A 111 8.90 -2.87 10.44
CA VAL A 111 7.77 -3.55 11.07
C VAL A 111 6.49 -2.99 10.48
N ILE A 112 5.71 -3.83 9.81
CA ILE A 112 4.38 -3.49 9.32
C ILE A 112 3.40 -4.23 10.19
N GLN A 113 2.53 -3.50 10.89
CA GLN A 113 1.59 -4.10 11.84
C GLN A 113 0.18 -3.56 11.65
N VAL A 114 -0.80 -4.35 12.04
CA VAL A 114 -2.19 -3.93 12.12
C VAL A 114 -2.54 -3.41 13.51
N THR A 115 -3.78 -3.05 13.77
CA THR A 115 -4.24 -2.51 15.06
C THR A 115 -5.35 -3.37 15.66
N GLY A 116 -5.40 -3.41 17.00
CA GLY A 116 -6.50 -4.09 17.72
C GLY A 116 -6.59 -5.57 17.37
N ASP A 117 -7.79 -6.03 17.06
CA ASP A 117 -8.08 -7.44 16.74
C ASP A 117 -7.92 -7.77 15.25
N ASP A 118 -7.32 -6.87 14.46
CA ASP A 118 -7.10 -7.11 13.04
C ASP A 118 -6.06 -8.21 12.82
N THR A 119 -6.23 -8.99 11.75
CA THR A 119 -5.33 -10.08 11.35
C THR A 119 -4.85 -9.91 9.92
N ILE A 120 -3.75 -10.58 9.60
CA ILE A 120 -3.16 -10.64 8.27
C ILE A 120 -3.16 -12.09 7.79
N ASP A 121 -3.82 -12.37 6.67
CA ASP A 121 -3.90 -13.70 6.07
C ASP A 121 -3.27 -13.69 4.66
N GLY A 122 -2.56 -14.77 4.32
CA GLY A 122 -1.95 -14.91 3.00
C GLY A 122 -0.57 -15.54 3.04
N SER A 123 0.28 -15.15 2.10
CA SER A 123 1.64 -15.66 2.04
C SER A 123 2.57 -14.71 1.27
N VAL A 124 3.86 -14.80 1.57
CA VAL A 124 4.91 -14.17 0.76
C VAL A 124 5.85 -15.23 0.18
N VAL A 125 6.42 -14.93 -0.96
CA VAL A 125 7.49 -15.73 -1.57
C VAL A 125 8.81 -15.07 -1.23
N VAL A 126 9.75 -15.87 -0.74
CA VAL A 126 11.08 -15.42 -0.35
C VAL A 126 12.12 -16.18 -1.18
N THR A 127 13.05 -15.43 -1.76
CA THR A 127 14.22 -16.01 -2.41
C THR A 127 15.37 -16.11 -1.41
N ASN A 128 15.97 -17.28 -1.30
CA ASN A 128 17.17 -17.54 -0.52
C ASN A 128 18.41 -17.30 -1.39
N ASP A 129 19.41 -16.61 -0.86
CA ASP A 129 20.67 -16.32 -1.56
C ASP A 129 21.73 -17.43 -1.45
N SER A 130 21.44 -18.53 -0.76
CA SER A 130 22.36 -19.65 -0.50
C SER A 130 23.62 -19.30 0.31
N THR A 131 23.65 -18.16 1.02
CA THR A 131 24.82 -17.75 1.81
C THR A 131 25.09 -18.66 3.03
N ASP A 132 24.09 -19.40 3.48
CA ASP A 132 24.20 -20.41 4.55
C ASP A 132 24.76 -21.78 4.09
N GLY A 133 25.22 -21.88 2.83
CA GLY A 133 25.75 -23.10 2.22
C GLY A 133 24.71 -24.00 1.57
N GLY A 134 23.46 -23.54 1.50
CA GLY A 134 22.37 -24.18 0.77
C GLY A 134 22.41 -23.90 -0.75
N THR A 135 21.38 -24.34 -1.46
CA THR A 135 21.15 -23.98 -2.86
C THR A 135 20.11 -22.86 -2.90
N ALA A 136 20.36 -21.83 -3.72
CA ALA A 136 19.37 -20.78 -3.93
C ALA A 136 18.00 -21.39 -4.27
N SER A 137 16.97 -21.02 -3.54
CA SER A 137 15.62 -21.60 -3.64
C SER A 137 14.54 -20.56 -3.42
N LEU A 138 13.31 -20.96 -3.76
CA LEU A 138 12.11 -20.18 -3.44
C LEU A 138 11.41 -20.85 -2.26
N ILE A 139 11.11 -20.07 -1.24
CA ILE A 139 10.37 -20.50 -0.06
C ILE A 139 9.07 -19.70 0.00
N SER A 140 7.97 -20.33 0.31
CA SER A 140 6.72 -19.66 0.62
C SER A 140 6.47 -19.68 2.12
N TRP A 141 6.29 -18.52 2.69
CA TRP A 141 5.88 -18.37 4.09
C TRP A 141 4.40 -18.00 4.15
N PRO A 142 3.52 -18.92 4.54
CA PRO A 142 2.14 -18.61 4.86
C PRO A 142 2.06 -17.92 6.23
N THR A 143 1.04 -17.10 6.41
CA THR A 143 0.63 -16.61 7.73
C THR A 143 0.07 -17.76 8.58
N VAL A 144 0.04 -17.57 9.89
CA VAL A 144 -0.62 -18.45 10.84
C VAL A 144 -1.77 -17.71 11.51
N ALA A 145 -2.63 -18.42 12.23
CA ALA A 145 -3.72 -17.81 12.98
C ALA A 145 -3.17 -16.70 13.90
N ALA A 146 -3.88 -15.59 13.97
CA ALA A 146 -3.52 -14.38 14.72
C ALA A 146 -2.20 -13.68 14.25
N THR A 147 -1.76 -13.90 13.00
CA THR A 147 -0.71 -13.06 12.43
C THR A 147 -1.21 -11.61 12.34
N ASP A 148 -0.48 -10.69 12.93
CA ASP A 148 -0.79 -9.27 12.99
C ASP A 148 0.41 -8.36 12.62
N THR A 149 1.58 -8.97 12.46
CA THR A 149 2.85 -8.26 12.26
C THR A 149 3.71 -8.93 11.20
N ILE A 150 4.33 -8.09 10.35
CA ILE A 150 5.35 -8.48 9.36
C ILE A 150 6.63 -7.75 9.73
N THR A 151 7.71 -8.48 9.95
CA THR A 151 9.04 -7.91 10.23
C THR A 151 9.99 -8.22 9.10
N LEU A 152 10.57 -7.21 8.49
CA LEU A 152 11.61 -7.31 7.46
C LEU A 152 12.92 -6.81 8.07
N ASP A 153 13.79 -7.74 8.46
CA ASP A 153 15.02 -7.43 9.21
C ASP A 153 16.23 -7.09 8.30
N GLY A 154 16.01 -7.07 6.99
CA GLY A 154 17.08 -6.86 6.02
C GLY A 154 18.06 -8.04 5.92
N THR A 155 17.72 -9.18 6.52
CA THR A 155 18.49 -10.42 6.49
C THR A 155 17.56 -11.63 6.39
N THR A 156 17.33 -12.34 7.50
CA THR A 156 16.68 -13.65 7.53
C THR A 156 15.18 -13.63 7.23
N THR A 157 14.48 -12.55 7.59
CA THR A 157 13.04 -12.41 7.32
C THR A 157 12.74 -11.64 6.03
N GLY A 158 13.77 -11.23 5.31
CA GLY A 158 13.64 -10.58 4.00
C GLY A 158 13.76 -9.07 4.04
N GLY A 159 13.45 -8.45 2.91
CA GLY A 159 13.62 -7.00 2.75
C GLY A 159 15.08 -6.60 2.51
N VAL A 160 15.91 -7.51 2.03
CA VAL A 160 17.34 -7.26 1.78
C VAL A 160 17.57 -6.34 0.61
N ASN A 161 16.83 -6.53 -0.48
CA ASN A 161 17.10 -5.87 -1.75
C ASN A 161 16.13 -4.74 -2.06
N ILE A 162 16.64 -3.73 -2.74
CA ILE A 162 15.79 -2.71 -3.37
C ILE A 162 14.82 -3.41 -4.33
N GLY A 163 13.52 -3.10 -4.18
CA GLY A 163 12.46 -3.71 -4.97
C GLY A 163 11.72 -4.85 -4.26
N ASP A 164 12.24 -5.35 -3.13
CA ASP A 164 11.47 -6.24 -2.25
C ASP A 164 10.17 -5.54 -1.84
N TYR A 165 9.06 -6.28 -1.82
CA TYR A 165 7.78 -5.67 -1.50
C TYR A 165 6.82 -6.60 -0.78
N VAL A 166 5.92 -6.00 -0.03
CA VAL A 166 4.68 -6.60 0.46
C VAL A 166 3.49 -5.73 0.05
N LEU A 167 2.41 -6.38 -0.33
CA LEU A 167 1.12 -5.76 -0.65
C LEU A 167 0.10 -6.26 0.35
N LEU A 168 -0.53 -5.34 1.09
CA LEU A 168 -1.67 -5.64 1.96
C LEU A 168 -2.94 -5.04 1.35
N THR A 169 -4.03 -5.80 1.42
CA THR A 169 -5.35 -5.37 0.96
C THR A 169 -6.36 -5.54 2.08
N ASP A 170 -7.11 -4.51 2.39
CA ASP A 170 -8.23 -4.52 3.34
C ASP A 170 -9.42 -5.28 2.72
N ILE A 171 -9.66 -6.53 3.13
CA ILE A 171 -10.65 -7.42 2.49
C ILE A 171 -11.94 -7.59 3.29
N ALA A 172 -11.90 -7.39 4.60
CA ALA A 172 -13.06 -7.52 5.47
C ALA A 172 -12.81 -6.78 6.79
N THR A 173 -13.84 -6.63 7.62
CA THR A 173 -13.67 -6.14 8.98
C THR A 173 -12.70 -7.04 9.74
N ASN A 174 -11.69 -6.45 10.36
CA ASN A 174 -10.61 -7.08 11.10
C ASN A 174 -9.73 -8.03 10.26
N GLN A 175 -9.69 -7.85 8.91
CA GLN A 175 -8.91 -8.76 8.06
C GLN A 175 -8.24 -8.07 6.89
N TYR A 176 -6.91 -8.18 6.86
CA TYR A 176 -6.06 -7.89 5.72
C TYR A 176 -5.63 -9.19 5.03
N THR A 177 -5.43 -9.14 3.71
CA THR A 177 -4.66 -10.17 3.02
C THR A 177 -3.30 -9.64 2.64
N VAL A 178 -2.29 -10.52 2.61
CA VAL A 178 -0.92 -10.19 2.23
C VAL A 178 -0.44 -11.03 1.06
N SER A 179 0.33 -10.41 0.18
CA SER A 179 1.16 -11.05 -0.83
C SER A 179 2.48 -10.28 -0.97
N GLY A 180 3.54 -10.94 -1.45
CA GLY A 180 4.81 -10.25 -1.61
C GLY A 180 5.89 -11.10 -2.22
N LEU A 181 6.98 -10.43 -2.61
CA LEU A 181 8.22 -11.05 -3.04
C LEU A 181 9.36 -10.39 -2.27
N LEU A 182 10.11 -11.21 -1.56
CA LEU A 182 11.20 -10.77 -0.70
C LEU A 182 12.48 -11.54 -1.06
N ASN A 183 13.61 -10.93 -0.78
CA ASN A 183 14.91 -11.60 -0.78
C ASN A 183 15.39 -11.68 0.67
N ALA A 184 15.85 -12.84 1.08
CA ALA A 184 16.44 -13.07 2.39
C ALA A 184 17.88 -13.59 2.24
N SER A 185 18.65 -13.51 3.31
CA SER A 185 20.02 -14.01 3.39
C SER A 185 20.25 -14.72 4.73
N GLY A 186 21.20 -15.65 4.73
CA GLY A 186 21.47 -16.49 5.90
C GLY A 186 20.42 -17.58 6.07
N THR A 187 20.11 -17.98 7.30
CA THR A 187 19.08 -18.98 7.60
C THR A 187 17.72 -18.30 7.64
N GLU A 188 16.91 -18.55 6.63
CA GLU A 188 15.63 -17.88 6.46
C GLU A 188 14.64 -18.18 7.59
N ALA A 189 13.90 -17.15 7.97
CA ALA A 189 12.84 -17.22 8.96
C ALA A 189 11.56 -16.57 8.43
N THR A 190 10.42 -17.00 8.97
CA THR A 190 9.14 -16.36 8.62
C THR A 190 9.15 -14.89 9.04
N PRO A 191 8.69 -13.96 8.16
CA PRO A 191 8.51 -12.57 8.55
C PRO A 191 7.27 -12.33 9.43
N PHE A 192 6.43 -13.34 9.63
CA PHE A 192 5.13 -13.22 10.27
C PHE A 192 5.18 -13.54 11.77
N SER A 193 4.50 -12.73 12.56
CA SER A 193 4.34 -12.94 14.00
C SER A 193 2.99 -12.39 14.49
N ALA A 194 2.66 -12.70 15.75
CA ALA A 194 1.56 -12.13 16.52
C ALA A 194 2.18 -11.28 17.63
N ALA A 195 2.45 -10.02 17.36
CA ALA A 195 3.17 -9.11 18.28
C ALA A 195 2.32 -7.95 18.78
N VAL A 196 1.15 -7.72 18.17
CA VAL A 196 0.19 -6.68 18.52
C VAL A 196 -1.04 -7.34 19.15
N SER A 197 -1.00 -7.67 20.42
CA SER A 197 -2.14 -8.24 21.15
C SER A 197 -2.47 -7.45 22.41
#